data_3cd1855653f0e7da7b0a8a9da68ed2dd
#
_entry.id   3cd1855653f0e7da7b0a8a9da68ed2dd
#
_cell.length_a   1.000
_cell.length_b   1.000
_cell.length_c   1.000
_cell.angle_alpha   90.00
_cell.angle_beta   90.00
_cell.angle_gamma   90.00
#
_symmetry.space_group_name_H-M   'P 1'
#
loop_
_entity.id
_entity.type
_entity.pdbx_description
1 polymer ?
#
loop_
_entity_poly.entity_id
_entity_poly.type
_entity_poly.pdbx_seq_one_letter_code
_entity_poly.pdbx_strand_id
1 'polypeptide(L)'
;MHLKKLKLIHAPLWLALLFLSGCTVAPLMKPPPANEVLPPEPTLVQKKPPKIGLVLGGGAARGFAHIGVIQVLEEAGIKPNLVVGTSAGSLVAALYASGKNGTQLQKVAETMEEATFADWTLPIFSRGLLRGEALGRYVSLQVNGRVIESTPMPLGIVATDLNSGQGMLFQRGDIATAVRASSAVPAIFQPVKISGRDYVDGGLVSPVPVRYARQMGAELVIAVDISSLPEGNAASDTLQVLMQTFTIMIKSINNFELREADLVVRPALAGVASSDFSARRRSIEAGRAAMLALLPQLKLALNKP
;
A
#
# COMPACT_ATOMS: atom_id res chain seq x y z
N MET A 1 -68.99 5.23 31.87
CA MET A 1 -70.34 4.58 31.91
C MET A 1 -70.09 3.10 32.15
N HIS A 2 -70.61 2.66 33.31
CA HIS A 2 -70.90 1.28 33.84
C HIS A 2 -69.73 0.29 33.93
N LEU A 3 -69.13 0.04 35.11
CA LEU A 3 -69.64 -0.62 36.32
C LEU A 3 -70.25 -2.04 36.10
N LYS A 4 -69.63 -3.03 36.72
CA LYS A 4 -70.22 -3.86 37.85
C LYS A 4 -69.32 -5.11 37.98
N LYS A 5 -68.67 -5.30 39.14
CA LYS A 5 -69.12 -5.93 40.37
C LYS A 5 -69.29 -7.46 40.21
N LEU A 6 -68.60 -8.23 40.95
CA LEU A 6 -68.63 -8.63 42.37
C LEU A 6 -69.03 -10.10 42.52
N LYS A 7 -68.34 -10.88 43.27
CA LYS A 7 -68.62 -11.65 44.52
C LYS A 7 -67.83 -12.96 44.50
N LEU A 8 -66.92 -13.22 45.40
CA LEU A 8 -67.01 -13.64 46.81
C LEU A 8 -68.05 -14.72 47.13
N ILE A 9 -67.63 -15.90 47.66
CA ILE A 9 -68.24 -16.68 48.71
C ILE A 9 -67.34 -17.88 49.08
N HIS A 10 -66.62 -17.78 50.21
CA HIS A 10 -66.70 -18.55 51.46
C HIS A 10 -66.41 -20.06 51.46
N ALA A 11 -65.43 -20.35 52.34
CA ALA A 11 -65.02 -21.59 53.00
C ALA A 11 -66.23 -22.34 53.73
N PRO A 12 -66.02 -23.38 54.51
CA PRO A 12 -64.86 -23.90 55.22
C PRO A 12 -64.76 -25.44 55.42
N LEU A 13 -63.67 -25.88 55.95
CA LEU A 13 -63.48 -26.69 57.19
C LEU A 13 -63.47 -28.24 57.15
N TRP A 14 -62.54 -28.76 57.95
CA TRP A 14 -62.35 -30.00 58.74
C TRP A 14 -61.62 -31.14 58.05
N LEU A 15 -60.37 -31.32 58.44
CA LEU A 15 -59.76 -32.19 59.51
C LEU A 15 -59.83 -33.70 59.24
N ALA A 16 -58.67 -34.25 58.94
CA ALA A 16 -58.27 -35.56 59.55
C ALA A 16 -56.75 -35.81 59.34
N LEU A 17 -56.01 -35.86 60.44
CA LEU A 17 -54.72 -36.39 60.57
C LEU A 17 -54.62 -37.87 60.20
N LEU A 18 -53.67 -38.30 59.44
CA LEU A 18 -53.10 -39.63 59.49
C LEU A 18 -51.59 -39.57 59.22
N PHE A 19 -50.83 -39.78 60.31
CA PHE A 19 -49.40 -40.02 60.24
C PHE A 19 -49.10 -41.37 59.57
N LEU A 20 -48.42 -41.35 58.46
CA LEU A 20 -47.69 -42.51 57.94
C LEU A 20 -46.24 -42.15 57.68
N SER A 21 -45.42 -42.62 58.61
CA SER A 21 -43.98 -42.59 58.52
C SER A 21 -43.53 -43.50 57.36
N GLY A 22 -43.26 -42.88 56.18
CA GLY A 22 -42.65 -43.54 55.05
C GLY A 22 -41.15 -43.17 55.01
N CYS A 23 -40.25 -44.09 55.35
CA CYS A 23 -38.82 -43.95 55.08
C CYS A 23 -38.60 -43.85 53.56
N THR A 24 -38.38 -42.67 53.03
CA THR A 24 -37.88 -42.49 51.68
C THR A 24 -36.40 -42.79 51.69
N VAL A 25 -36.01 -43.93 51.18
CA VAL A 25 -34.63 -44.25 50.82
C VAL A 25 -34.28 -43.35 49.65
N ALA A 26 -33.35 -42.37 49.88
CA ALA A 26 -32.77 -41.58 48.80
C ALA A 26 -32.08 -42.48 47.77
N PRO A 27 -32.33 -42.32 46.48
CA PRO A 27 -31.59 -43.09 45.48
C PRO A 27 -30.12 -42.71 45.56
N LEU A 28 -29.28 -43.73 45.76
CA LEU A 28 -27.79 -43.62 45.62
C LEU A 28 -27.49 -43.06 44.23
N MET A 29 -27.13 -41.77 44.17
CA MET A 29 -26.55 -41.21 42.96
C MET A 29 -25.29 -42.03 42.62
N LYS A 30 -25.33 -42.67 41.48
CA LYS A 30 -24.13 -43.29 40.91
C LYS A 30 -23.04 -42.21 40.77
N PRO A 31 -21.80 -42.39 41.22
CA PRO A 31 -20.74 -41.45 40.95
C PRO A 31 -20.59 -41.33 39.43
N PRO A 32 -20.30 -40.13 38.92
CA PRO A 32 -20.10 -39.94 37.49
C PRO A 32 -18.90 -40.80 37.05
N PRO A 33 -18.92 -41.36 35.83
CA PRO A 33 -17.83 -42.17 35.33
C PRO A 33 -16.51 -41.34 35.32
N ALA A 34 -15.48 -41.89 35.93
CA ALA A 34 -14.20 -41.24 36.20
C ALA A 34 -13.34 -40.93 34.93
N ASN A 35 -13.95 -40.90 33.72
CA ASN A 35 -13.22 -40.67 32.46
C ASN A 35 -14.09 -39.94 31.42
N GLU A 36 -14.78 -38.88 31.82
CA GLU A 36 -15.26 -37.93 30.80
C GLU A 36 -14.08 -37.02 30.44
N VAL A 37 -13.30 -37.45 29.44
CA VAL A 37 -12.29 -36.58 28.80
C VAL A 37 -13.03 -35.44 28.17
N LEU A 38 -13.03 -34.27 28.82
CA LEU A 38 -13.52 -33.03 28.22
C LEU A 38 -12.86 -32.87 26.86
N PRO A 39 -13.61 -32.60 25.80
CA PRO A 39 -13.01 -32.29 24.52
C PRO A 39 -11.97 -31.18 24.73
N PRO A 40 -10.80 -31.25 24.09
CA PRO A 40 -9.78 -30.21 24.25
C PRO A 40 -10.44 -28.87 23.90
N GLU A 41 -10.27 -27.88 24.80
CA GLU A 41 -10.69 -26.50 24.50
C GLU A 41 -10.16 -26.13 23.12
N PRO A 42 -10.98 -25.50 22.26
CA PRO A 42 -10.54 -25.08 20.95
C PRO A 42 -9.33 -24.17 21.15
N THR A 43 -8.16 -24.67 20.79
CA THR A 43 -6.93 -23.91 20.80
C THR A 43 -7.17 -22.72 19.86
N LEU A 44 -7.24 -21.49 20.38
CA LEU A 44 -7.32 -20.29 19.60
C LEU A 44 -6.06 -20.25 18.73
N VAL A 45 -6.18 -20.67 17.48
CA VAL A 45 -5.12 -20.55 16.49
C VAL A 45 -4.85 -19.05 16.33
N GLN A 46 -3.79 -18.56 16.97
CA GLN A 46 -3.34 -17.19 16.78
C GLN A 46 -3.00 -17.02 15.30
N LYS A 47 -3.87 -16.36 14.56
CA LYS A 47 -3.67 -16.09 13.15
C LYS A 47 -2.47 -15.15 13.01
N LYS A 48 -1.48 -15.57 12.22
CA LYS A 48 -0.31 -14.76 11.92
C LYS A 48 -0.78 -13.46 11.25
N PRO A 49 -0.26 -12.27 11.65
CA PRO A 49 -0.59 -11.02 10.99
C PRO A 49 -0.34 -11.11 9.47
N PRO A 50 -1.20 -10.52 8.63
CA PRO A 50 -1.04 -10.59 7.19
C PRO A 50 0.26 -9.91 6.73
N LYS A 51 0.87 -10.47 5.68
CA LYS A 51 2.07 -9.88 5.06
C LYS A 51 1.67 -8.61 4.30
N ILE A 52 2.08 -7.45 4.83
CA ILE A 52 1.74 -6.13 4.30
C ILE A 52 2.67 -5.77 3.14
N GLY A 53 2.10 -5.47 1.97
CA GLY A 53 2.80 -4.85 0.84
C GLY A 53 2.47 -3.37 0.74
N LEU A 54 3.51 -2.50 0.73
CA LEU A 54 3.37 -1.08 0.43
C LEU A 54 3.67 -0.86 -1.05
N VAL A 55 2.73 -0.27 -1.76
CA VAL A 55 2.83 -0.02 -3.21
C VAL A 55 2.87 1.48 -3.45
N LEU A 56 3.93 1.96 -4.09
CA LEU A 56 4.19 3.37 -4.34
C LEU A 56 4.09 3.66 -5.85
N GLY A 57 3.08 4.40 -6.24
CA GLY A 57 2.83 4.74 -7.64
C GLY A 57 3.76 5.79 -8.23
N GLY A 58 3.79 5.87 -9.56
CA GLY A 58 4.49 6.89 -10.32
C GLY A 58 3.76 8.24 -10.31
N GLY A 59 4.51 9.33 -10.49
CA GLY A 59 3.94 10.69 -10.52
C GLY A 59 4.95 11.83 -10.41
N ALA A 60 6.22 11.60 -10.74
CA ALA A 60 7.32 12.55 -10.72
C ALA A 60 7.42 13.31 -9.37
N ALA A 61 7.45 14.66 -9.32
CA ALA A 61 7.57 15.43 -8.08
C ALA A 61 6.43 15.18 -7.07
N ARG A 62 5.28 14.68 -7.50
CA ARG A 62 4.18 14.27 -6.60
C ARG A 62 4.57 13.10 -5.69
N GLY A 63 5.66 12.38 -6.02
CA GLY A 63 6.26 11.30 -5.23
C GLY A 63 6.62 11.68 -3.79
N PHE A 64 6.81 12.96 -3.49
CA PHE A 64 7.03 13.40 -2.12
C PHE A 64 5.86 13.05 -1.17
N ALA A 65 4.65 12.84 -1.69
CA ALA A 65 3.51 12.41 -0.88
C ALA A 65 3.69 11.01 -0.26
N HIS A 66 4.47 10.12 -0.92
CA HIS A 66 4.77 8.80 -0.37
C HIS A 66 5.48 8.88 0.98
N ILE A 67 6.31 9.91 1.19
CA ILE A 67 7.03 10.13 2.45
C ILE A 67 6.05 10.35 3.58
N GLY A 68 5.03 11.19 3.37
CA GLY A 68 3.99 11.44 4.36
C GLY A 68 3.19 10.19 4.73
N VAL A 69 2.90 9.33 3.75
CA VAL A 69 2.24 8.03 3.99
C VAL A 69 3.12 7.12 4.85
N ILE A 70 4.42 7.02 4.52
CA ILE A 70 5.39 6.20 5.28
C ILE A 70 5.50 6.70 6.73
N GLN A 71 5.59 8.02 6.94
CA GLN A 71 5.66 8.60 8.29
C GLN A 71 4.47 8.18 9.16
N VAL A 72 3.24 8.26 8.63
CA VAL A 72 2.03 7.87 9.37
C VAL A 72 2.00 6.37 9.67
N LEU A 73 2.43 5.53 8.74
CA LEU A 73 2.53 4.08 8.98
C LEU A 73 3.51 3.79 10.12
N GLU A 74 4.70 4.43 10.11
CA GLU A 74 5.73 4.27 11.15
C GLU A 74 5.23 4.77 12.51
N GLU A 75 4.60 5.95 12.57
CA GLU A 75 4.00 6.52 13.78
C GLU A 75 2.91 5.61 14.36
N ALA A 76 2.18 4.90 13.52
CA ALA A 76 1.17 3.93 13.94
C ALA A 76 1.74 2.55 14.31
N GLY A 77 3.07 2.37 14.23
CA GLY A 77 3.72 1.09 14.48
C GLY A 77 3.49 0.03 13.38
N ILE A 78 3.00 0.44 12.20
CA ILE A 78 2.69 -0.45 11.09
C ILE A 78 3.90 -0.52 10.16
N LYS A 79 4.55 -1.67 10.11
CA LYS A 79 5.72 -1.92 9.27
C LYS A 79 5.31 -2.78 8.06
N PRO A 80 5.44 -2.28 6.81
CA PRO A 80 5.32 -3.12 5.63
C PRO A 80 6.36 -4.25 5.61
N ASN A 81 5.95 -5.42 5.12
CA ASN A 81 6.83 -6.56 4.95
C ASN A 81 7.60 -6.53 3.63
N LEU A 82 7.08 -5.77 2.65
CA LEU A 82 7.72 -5.53 1.35
C LEU A 82 7.25 -4.19 0.79
N VAL A 83 8.03 -3.63 -0.12
CA VAL A 83 7.66 -2.43 -0.85
C VAL A 83 7.89 -2.61 -2.35
N VAL A 84 6.95 -2.12 -3.16
CA VAL A 84 7.05 -2.13 -4.62
C VAL A 84 6.79 -0.72 -5.14
N GLY A 85 7.59 -0.27 -6.11
CA GLY A 85 7.45 1.06 -6.65
C GLY A 85 7.60 1.12 -8.18
N THR A 86 6.93 2.12 -8.76
CA THR A 86 7.06 2.51 -10.17
C THR A 86 7.49 3.98 -10.25
N SER A 87 8.44 4.30 -11.15
CA SER A 87 8.89 5.67 -11.42
C SER A 87 9.31 6.39 -10.12
N ALA A 88 8.77 7.57 -9.82
CA ALA A 88 9.03 8.27 -8.55
C ALA A 88 8.77 7.38 -7.33
N GLY A 89 7.77 6.51 -7.38
CA GLY A 89 7.53 5.54 -6.32
C GLY A 89 8.65 4.52 -6.17
N SER A 90 9.33 4.14 -7.26
CA SER A 90 10.50 3.24 -7.19
C SER A 90 11.68 3.87 -6.47
N LEU A 91 11.90 5.17 -6.65
CA LEU A 91 12.91 5.93 -5.91
C LEU A 91 12.65 5.92 -4.41
N VAL A 92 11.43 6.29 -4.01
CA VAL A 92 11.05 6.30 -2.58
C VAL A 92 11.09 4.89 -2.00
N ALA A 93 10.59 3.88 -2.74
CA ALA A 93 10.65 2.47 -2.34
C ALA A 93 12.09 1.99 -2.11
N ALA A 94 13.01 2.33 -3.03
CA ALA A 94 14.43 1.97 -2.93
C ALA A 94 15.09 2.58 -1.69
N LEU A 95 14.84 3.84 -1.42
CA LEU A 95 15.39 4.54 -0.24
C LEU A 95 14.82 3.95 1.05
N TYR A 96 13.52 3.69 1.10
CA TYR A 96 12.84 3.11 2.25
C TYR A 96 13.30 1.67 2.51
N ALA A 97 13.33 0.82 1.48
CA ALA A 97 13.80 -0.55 1.59
C ALA A 97 15.29 -0.65 1.98
N SER A 98 16.09 0.37 1.64
CA SER A 98 17.50 0.47 2.03
C SER A 98 17.69 0.87 3.50
N GLY A 99 16.62 1.12 4.25
CA GLY A 99 16.63 1.36 5.71
C GLY A 99 16.44 2.82 6.12
N LYS A 100 16.14 3.75 5.21
CA LYS A 100 15.78 5.13 5.58
C LYS A 100 14.34 5.16 6.11
N ASN A 101 14.13 5.74 7.28
CA ASN A 101 12.80 5.99 7.83
C ASN A 101 12.16 7.26 7.24
N GLY A 102 10.88 7.51 7.55
CA GLY A 102 10.12 8.65 7.02
C GLY A 102 10.76 10.00 7.31
N THR A 103 11.40 10.19 8.47
CA THR A 103 12.15 11.42 8.82
C THR A 103 13.40 11.59 7.94
N GLN A 104 14.13 10.50 7.70
CA GLN A 104 15.31 10.52 6.84
C GLN A 104 14.95 10.74 5.37
N LEU A 105 13.82 10.13 4.91
CA LEU A 105 13.29 10.39 3.57
C LEU A 105 12.90 11.85 3.38
N GLN A 106 12.32 12.49 4.38
CA GLN A 106 12.01 13.92 4.32
C GLN A 106 13.27 14.77 4.20
N LYS A 107 14.32 14.49 4.98
CA LYS A 107 15.60 15.20 4.86
C LYS A 107 16.21 15.06 3.46
N VAL A 108 16.15 13.86 2.88
CA VAL A 108 16.58 13.63 1.50
C VAL A 108 15.75 14.46 0.51
N ALA A 109 14.43 14.52 0.69
CA ALA A 109 13.54 15.30 -0.15
C ALA A 109 13.81 16.82 -0.06
N GLU A 110 14.18 17.34 1.11
CA GLU A 110 14.47 18.76 1.32
C GLU A 110 15.67 19.25 0.50
N THR A 111 16.62 18.37 0.20
CA THR A 111 17.82 18.68 -0.60
C THR A 111 17.68 18.27 -2.07
N MET A 112 16.55 17.68 -2.46
CA MET A 112 16.33 17.23 -3.83
C MET A 112 15.84 18.38 -4.71
N GLU A 113 16.57 18.70 -5.75
CA GLU A 113 16.24 19.72 -6.75
C GLU A 113 16.09 19.09 -8.14
N GLU A 114 15.26 19.67 -8.99
CA GLU A 114 15.07 19.22 -10.37
C GLU A 114 16.40 19.22 -11.16
N ALA A 115 17.20 20.26 -10.97
CA ALA A 115 18.52 20.41 -11.61
C ALA A 115 19.46 19.23 -11.32
N THR A 116 19.28 18.53 -10.18
CA THR A 116 20.09 17.36 -9.81
C THR A 116 19.90 16.20 -10.80
N PHE A 117 18.79 16.16 -11.54
CA PHE A 117 18.45 15.09 -12.49
C PHE A 117 18.57 15.51 -13.95
N ALA A 118 18.89 16.78 -14.23
CA ALA A 118 18.93 17.32 -15.58
C ALA A 118 20.30 17.06 -16.25
N ASP A 119 20.45 15.88 -16.85
CA ASP A 119 21.60 15.53 -17.69
C ASP A 119 21.20 15.52 -19.18
N TRP A 120 21.19 16.73 -19.78
CA TRP A 120 20.75 16.95 -21.16
C TRP A 120 21.60 16.24 -22.20
N THR A 121 20.97 15.80 -23.29
CA THR A 121 21.66 15.22 -24.46
C THR A 121 21.42 16.10 -25.68
N LEU A 122 22.32 15.94 -26.69
CA LEU A 122 22.04 16.52 -28.00
C LEU A 122 20.89 15.80 -28.69
N PRO A 123 19.80 16.47 -29.04
CA PRO A 123 18.55 15.82 -29.47
C PRO A 123 18.65 15.11 -30.85
N ILE A 124 19.69 15.41 -31.64
CA ILE A 124 19.79 14.98 -33.04
C ILE A 124 19.95 13.46 -33.23
N PHE A 125 20.49 12.74 -32.22
CA PHE A 125 20.72 11.29 -32.27
C PHE A 125 20.27 10.55 -31.01
N SER A 126 19.53 11.21 -30.12
CA SER A 126 19.13 10.62 -28.84
C SER A 126 17.68 10.17 -28.85
N ARG A 127 17.38 9.07 -28.14
CA ARG A 127 16.03 8.52 -27.94
C ARG A 127 15.28 9.16 -26.74
N GLY A 128 15.75 10.33 -26.26
CA GLY A 128 15.19 11.11 -25.16
C GLY A 128 16.01 12.37 -24.93
N LEU A 129 15.47 13.37 -24.27
CA LEU A 129 16.09 14.65 -23.99
C LEU A 129 17.16 14.57 -22.88
N LEU A 130 16.94 13.66 -21.89
CA LEU A 130 17.81 13.45 -20.74
C LEU A 130 18.39 12.03 -20.76
N ARG A 131 19.63 11.86 -20.29
CA ARG A 131 20.26 10.52 -20.20
C ARG A 131 19.73 9.71 -19.00
N GLY A 132 19.34 10.39 -17.92
CA GLY A 132 18.93 9.77 -16.66
C GLY A 132 20.08 9.20 -15.82
N GLU A 133 21.34 9.44 -16.23
CA GLU A 133 22.52 9.00 -15.49
C GLU A 133 22.68 9.76 -14.17
N ALA A 134 22.27 11.04 -14.16
CA ALA A 134 22.28 11.87 -12.96
C ALA A 134 21.37 11.28 -11.88
N LEU A 135 20.16 10.83 -12.25
CA LEU A 135 19.27 10.10 -11.35
C LEU A 135 19.94 8.82 -10.85
N GLY A 136 20.56 8.03 -11.73
CA GLY A 136 21.27 6.81 -11.33
C GLY A 136 22.37 7.09 -10.31
N ARG A 137 23.23 8.08 -10.58
CA ARG A 137 24.30 8.49 -9.62
C ARG A 137 23.70 8.93 -8.28
N TYR A 138 22.66 9.75 -8.30
CA TYR A 138 21.99 10.20 -7.09
C TYR A 138 21.45 9.02 -6.27
N VAL A 139 20.74 8.09 -6.89
CA VAL A 139 20.22 6.89 -6.22
C VAL A 139 21.34 6.04 -5.64
N SER A 140 22.40 5.78 -6.43
CA SER A 140 23.56 4.99 -5.98
C SER A 140 24.19 5.56 -4.71
N LEU A 141 24.36 6.89 -4.66
CA LEU A 141 24.86 7.58 -3.46
C LEU A 141 23.90 7.42 -2.26
N GLN A 142 22.60 7.58 -2.48
CA GLN A 142 21.61 7.50 -1.40
C GLN A 142 21.45 6.10 -0.81
N VAL A 143 21.70 5.04 -1.60
CA VAL A 143 21.61 3.64 -1.18
C VAL A 143 22.98 2.99 -0.94
N ASN A 144 24.08 3.77 -1.01
CA ASN A 144 25.48 3.31 -0.85
C ASN A 144 25.85 2.16 -1.82
N GLY A 145 25.46 2.28 -3.10
CA GLY A 145 25.75 1.28 -4.13
C GLY A 145 25.11 -0.09 -3.91
N ARG A 146 24.04 -0.17 -3.08
CA ARG A 146 23.42 -1.44 -2.72
C ARG A 146 22.66 -2.08 -3.89
N VAL A 147 22.63 -3.42 -3.88
CA VAL A 147 21.80 -4.22 -4.79
C VAL A 147 20.44 -4.54 -4.15
N ILE A 148 19.42 -4.81 -4.99
CA ILE A 148 18.01 -4.98 -4.56
C ILE A 148 17.89 -6.12 -3.55
N GLU A 149 18.49 -7.28 -3.83
CA GLU A 149 18.42 -8.48 -2.99
C GLU A 149 19.12 -8.35 -1.63
N SER A 150 19.90 -7.28 -1.42
CA SER A 150 20.58 -7.00 -0.15
C SER A 150 19.86 -5.96 0.71
N THR A 151 18.66 -5.49 0.29
CA THR A 151 17.91 -4.52 1.08
C THR A 151 17.31 -5.19 2.33
N PRO A 152 17.29 -4.49 3.49
CA PRO A 152 16.67 -4.98 4.73
C PRO A 152 15.19 -5.34 4.58
N MET A 153 14.49 -4.66 3.68
CA MET A 153 13.10 -4.93 3.31
C MET A 153 13.04 -5.41 1.87
N PRO A 154 12.32 -6.50 1.55
CA PRO A 154 12.09 -6.94 0.18
C PRO A 154 11.60 -5.80 -0.72
N LEU A 155 12.34 -5.52 -1.79
CA LEU A 155 12.11 -4.43 -2.73
C LEU A 155 11.75 -4.97 -4.10
N GLY A 156 10.67 -4.41 -4.70
CA GLY A 156 10.31 -4.60 -6.09
C GLY A 156 10.36 -3.26 -6.84
N ILE A 157 10.98 -3.24 -8.00
CA ILE A 157 11.01 -2.07 -8.90
C ILE A 157 10.43 -2.49 -10.24
N VAL A 158 9.40 -1.75 -10.71
CA VAL A 158 8.70 -2.10 -11.94
C VAL A 158 9.11 -1.17 -13.08
N ALA A 159 9.52 -1.74 -14.21
CA ALA A 159 9.77 -1.05 -15.47
C ALA A 159 9.04 -1.75 -16.61
N THR A 160 9.04 -1.14 -17.80
CA THR A 160 8.45 -1.70 -19.01
C THR A 160 9.55 -2.12 -19.99
N ASP A 161 9.53 -3.37 -20.43
CA ASP A 161 10.37 -3.81 -21.56
C ASP A 161 9.85 -3.16 -22.84
N LEU A 162 10.68 -2.31 -23.45
CA LEU A 162 10.26 -1.50 -24.62
C LEU A 162 9.95 -2.34 -25.86
N ASN A 163 10.56 -3.52 -25.99
CA ASN A 163 10.36 -4.36 -27.17
C ASN A 163 9.09 -5.20 -27.08
N SER A 164 8.79 -5.74 -25.90
CA SER A 164 7.63 -6.62 -25.72
C SER A 164 6.39 -5.91 -25.16
N GLY A 165 6.55 -4.71 -24.57
CA GLY A 165 5.48 -4.03 -23.84
C GLY A 165 5.14 -4.69 -22.51
N GLN A 166 5.89 -5.69 -22.06
CA GLN A 166 5.63 -6.38 -20.80
C GLN A 166 6.25 -5.64 -19.61
N GLY A 167 5.56 -5.70 -18.48
CA GLY A 167 6.12 -5.21 -17.23
C GLY A 167 7.17 -6.17 -16.67
N MET A 168 8.29 -5.59 -16.23
CA MET A 168 9.38 -6.30 -15.59
C MET A 168 9.44 -5.90 -14.12
N LEU A 169 9.39 -6.89 -13.23
CA LEU A 169 9.63 -6.72 -11.80
C LEU A 169 11.10 -7.03 -11.48
N PHE A 170 11.88 -6.02 -11.19
CA PHE A 170 13.25 -6.18 -10.70
C PHE A 170 13.23 -6.45 -9.19
N GLN A 171 13.72 -7.63 -8.80
CA GLN A 171 13.92 -8.05 -7.42
C GLN A 171 15.41 -8.37 -7.12
N ARG A 172 16.26 -8.19 -8.11
CA ARG A 172 17.71 -8.41 -8.03
C ARG A 172 18.46 -7.41 -8.92
N GLY A 173 19.72 -7.17 -8.59
CA GLY A 173 20.63 -6.33 -9.35
C GLY A 173 20.77 -4.92 -8.77
N ASP A 174 21.44 -4.04 -9.53
CA ASP A 174 21.72 -2.68 -9.08
C ASP A 174 20.46 -1.83 -8.94
N ILE A 175 20.26 -1.27 -7.74
CA ILE A 175 19.10 -0.44 -7.41
C ILE A 175 19.04 0.80 -8.30
N ALA A 176 20.18 1.46 -8.50
CA ALA A 176 20.24 2.71 -9.25
C ALA A 176 19.83 2.52 -10.70
N THR A 177 20.31 1.44 -11.32
CA THR A 177 19.95 1.06 -12.70
C THR A 177 18.48 0.71 -12.82
N ALA A 178 17.92 -0.05 -11.87
CA ALA A 178 16.51 -0.43 -11.87
C ALA A 178 15.58 0.79 -11.66
N VAL A 179 15.90 1.70 -10.74
CA VAL A 179 15.16 2.95 -10.52
C VAL A 179 15.24 3.84 -11.76
N ARG A 180 16.40 3.96 -12.39
CA ARG A 180 16.59 4.71 -13.63
C ARG A 180 15.71 4.13 -14.75
N ALA A 181 15.67 2.81 -14.91
CA ALA A 181 14.82 2.14 -15.90
C ALA A 181 13.33 2.38 -15.60
N SER A 182 12.93 2.24 -14.33
CA SER A 182 11.56 2.47 -13.87
C SER A 182 11.09 3.93 -14.06
N SER A 183 12.01 4.88 -14.14
CA SER A 183 11.74 6.32 -14.26
C SER A 183 12.03 6.87 -15.66
N ALA A 184 12.37 6.03 -16.62
CA ALA A 184 12.70 6.43 -17.98
C ALA A 184 11.45 6.74 -18.81
N VAL A 185 10.78 7.87 -18.50
CA VAL A 185 9.60 8.36 -19.23
C VAL A 185 9.97 8.58 -20.70
N PRO A 186 9.26 7.91 -21.65
CA PRO A 186 9.51 8.07 -23.07
C PRO A 186 9.46 9.53 -23.52
N ALA A 187 10.30 9.88 -24.49
CA ALA A 187 10.56 11.22 -24.99
C ALA A 187 11.34 12.14 -24.00
N ILE A 188 11.18 11.98 -22.70
CA ILE A 188 11.93 12.75 -21.69
C ILE A 188 13.30 12.09 -21.43
N PHE A 189 13.31 10.82 -21.05
CA PHE A 189 14.54 10.08 -20.75
C PHE A 189 14.86 9.04 -21.81
N GLN A 190 16.14 8.75 -21.97
CA GLN A 190 16.58 7.64 -22.81
C GLN A 190 16.20 6.31 -22.16
N PRO A 191 15.81 5.29 -22.98
CA PRO A 191 15.65 3.93 -22.49
C PRO A 191 16.92 3.41 -21.84
N VAL A 192 16.78 2.59 -20.80
CA VAL A 192 17.89 2.01 -20.05
C VAL A 192 18.13 0.58 -20.51
N LYS A 193 19.36 0.30 -20.97
CA LYS A 193 19.72 -1.04 -21.39
C LYS A 193 20.18 -1.89 -20.20
N ILE A 194 19.47 -3.02 -19.97
CA ILE A 194 19.81 -4.01 -18.94
C ILE A 194 19.81 -5.40 -19.60
N SER A 195 20.93 -6.10 -19.52
CA SER A 195 21.09 -7.45 -20.07
C SER A 195 20.61 -7.57 -21.55
N GLY A 196 20.96 -6.57 -22.38
CA GLY A 196 20.64 -6.54 -23.80
C GLY A 196 19.24 -6.06 -24.17
N ARG A 197 18.37 -5.79 -23.19
CA ARG A 197 17.00 -5.28 -23.40
C ARG A 197 16.90 -3.81 -23.03
N ASP A 198 16.05 -3.08 -23.73
CA ASP A 198 15.76 -1.66 -23.43
C ASP A 198 14.52 -1.57 -22.55
N TYR A 199 14.64 -0.81 -21.44
CA TYR A 199 13.54 -0.58 -20.49
C TYR A 199 13.19 0.89 -20.44
N VAL A 200 11.89 1.14 -20.25
CA VAL A 200 11.31 2.47 -20.07
C VAL A 200 10.41 2.47 -18.83
N ASP A 201 9.84 3.65 -18.49
CA ASP A 201 9.03 3.85 -17.29
C ASP A 201 7.97 2.77 -17.10
N GLY A 202 7.88 2.25 -15.88
CA GLY A 202 6.92 1.22 -15.52
C GLY A 202 5.47 1.70 -15.55
N GLY A 203 5.25 3.03 -15.55
CA GLY A 203 3.92 3.63 -15.63
C GLY A 203 3.16 3.32 -16.91
N LEU A 204 3.85 2.87 -17.97
CA LEU A 204 3.19 2.41 -19.20
C LEU A 204 2.37 1.13 -19.01
N VAL A 205 2.69 0.32 -18.01
CA VAL A 205 2.05 -1.01 -17.81
C VAL A 205 1.52 -1.23 -16.40
N SER A 206 2.08 -0.55 -15.39
CA SER A 206 1.68 -0.68 -13.99
C SER A 206 2.05 0.59 -13.21
N PRO A 207 1.26 1.67 -13.38
CA PRO A 207 1.54 2.95 -12.73
C PRO A 207 1.52 2.86 -11.20
N VAL A 208 0.61 2.05 -10.64
CA VAL A 208 0.56 1.70 -9.21
C VAL A 208 0.66 0.18 -9.11
N PRO A 209 1.84 -0.40 -8.86
CA PRO A 209 2.17 -1.80 -9.13
C PRO A 209 1.59 -2.81 -8.13
N VAL A 210 0.24 -2.82 -7.96
CA VAL A 210 -0.48 -3.68 -6.99
C VAL A 210 -0.26 -5.17 -7.28
N ARG A 211 -0.43 -5.60 -8.53
CA ARG A 211 -0.25 -7.00 -8.93
C ARG A 211 1.15 -7.53 -8.60
N TYR A 212 2.17 -6.68 -8.68
CA TYR A 212 3.55 -7.08 -8.36
C TYR A 212 3.80 -7.25 -6.87
N ALA A 213 3.13 -6.44 -6.02
CA ALA A 213 3.15 -6.69 -4.58
C ALA A 213 2.48 -8.02 -4.22
N ARG A 214 1.35 -8.36 -4.88
CA ARG A 214 0.72 -9.68 -4.77
C ARG A 214 1.66 -10.80 -5.23
N GLN A 215 2.33 -10.63 -6.36
CA GLN A 215 3.34 -11.58 -6.86
C GLN A 215 4.49 -11.79 -5.87
N MET A 216 4.89 -10.76 -5.11
CA MET A 216 5.88 -10.86 -4.03
C MET A 216 5.32 -11.45 -2.74
N GLY A 217 4.04 -11.84 -2.73
CA GLY A 217 3.37 -12.51 -1.63
C GLY A 217 2.74 -11.57 -0.59
N ALA A 218 2.38 -10.34 -0.96
CA ALA A 218 1.59 -9.47 -0.09
C ALA A 218 0.17 -10.03 0.08
N GLU A 219 -0.26 -10.17 1.34
CA GLU A 219 -1.60 -10.62 1.72
C GLU A 219 -2.53 -9.43 1.96
N LEU A 220 -1.97 -8.29 2.38
CA LEU A 220 -2.65 -7.01 2.49
C LEU A 220 -1.86 -5.96 1.72
N VAL A 221 -2.49 -5.28 0.75
CA VAL A 221 -1.84 -4.29 -0.11
C VAL A 221 -2.35 -2.89 0.21
N ILE A 222 -1.42 -2.00 0.60
CA ILE A 222 -1.64 -0.56 0.74
C ILE A 222 -1.08 0.10 -0.51
N ALA A 223 -1.94 0.58 -1.40
CA ALA A 223 -1.55 1.23 -2.64
C ALA A 223 -1.64 2.75 -2.51
N VAL A 224 -0.55 3.45 -2.86
CA VAL A 224 -0.50 4.92 -2.84
C VAL A 224 -0.55 5.43 -4.27
N ASP A 225 -1.69 6.00 -4.65
CA ASP A 225 -1.96 6.55 -5.97
C ASP A 225 -1.73 8.05 -5.96
N ILE A 226 -0.67 8.50 -6.63
CA ILE A 226 -0.31 9.90 -6.80
C ILE A 226 -0.44 10.36 -8.26
N SER A 227 -1.12 9.60 -9.10
CA SER A 227 -1.27 9.89 -10.52
C SER A 227 -2.02 11.20 -10.78
N SER A 228 -1.67 11.89 -11.86
CA SER A 228 -2.37 13.10 -12.29
C SER A 228 -3.73 12.76 -12.88
N LEU A 229 -4.68 13.67 -12.74
CA LEU A 229 -5.92 13.60 -13.48
C LEU A 229 -5.72 14.23 -14.88
N PRO A 230 -6.34 13.69 -15.94
CA PRO A 230 -6.26 14.25 -17.29
C PRO A 230 -6.93 15.63 -17.41
N GLU A 231 -7.92 15.89 -16.57
CA GLU A 231 -8.73 17.10 -16.61
C GLU A 231 -7.90 18.34 -16.20
N GLY A 232 -8.05 19.44 -16.96
CA GLY A 232 -7.38 20.71 -16.68
C GLY A 232 -5.95 20.83 -17.20
N ASN A 233 -5.42 19.82 -17.89
CA ASN A 233 -4.11 19.90 -18.51
C ASN A 233 -4.24 20.54 -19.91
N ALA A 234 -3.52 21.64 -20.15
CA ALA A 234 -3.35 22.18 -21.49
C ALA A 234 -2.42 21.27 -22.30
N ALA A 235 -2.76 20.98 -23.55
CA ALA A 235 -1.94 20.22 -24.49
C ALA A 235 -1.79 21.02 -25.78
N SER A 236 -0.92 22.04 -25.74
CA SER A 236 -0.74 23.04 -26.82
C SER A 236 0.37 22.69 -27.80
N ASP A 237 1.26 21.77 -27.43
CA ASP A 237 2.36 21.30 -28.29
C ASP A 237 2.43 19.75 -28.30
N THR A 238 3.24 19.22 -29.23
CA THR A 238 3.37 17.78 -29.46
C THR A 238 3.80 17.01 -28.21
N LEU A 239 4.72 17.56 -27.41
CA LEU A 239 5.21 16.90 -26.19
C LEU A 239 4.11 16.88 -25.12
N GLN A 240 3.37 17.97 -24.97
CA GLN A 240 2.23 18.06 -24.04
C GLN A 240 1.10 17.10 -24.44
N VAL A 241 0.80 16.97 -25.75
CA VAL A 241 -0.17 15.97 -26.25
C VAL A 241 0.30 14.55 -25.89
N LEU A 242 1.59 14.24 -26.07
CA LEU A 242 2.15 12.94 -25.70
C LEU A 242 2.06 12.69 -24.20
N MET A 243 2.42 13.65 -23.35
CA MET A 243 2.33 13.54 -21.90
C MET A 243 0.87 13.39 -21.43
N GLN A 244 -0.06 14.09 -22.06
CA GLN A 244 -1.49 13.94 -21.80
C GLN A 244 -2.00 12.55 -22.17
N THR A 245 -1.51 11.98 -23.28
CA THR A 245 -1.81 10.60 -23.68
C THR A 245 -1.34 9.60 -22.60
N PHE A 246 -0.15 9.77 -22.08
CA PHE A 246 0.33 8.94 -20.95
C PHE A 246 -0.56 9.09 -19.71
N THR A 247 -0.97 10.31 -19.39
CA THR A 247 -1.85 10.56 -18.23
C THR A 247 -3.19 9.83 -18.39
N ILE A 248 -3.78 9.84 -19.60
CA ILE A 248 -5.02 9.12 -19.90
C ILE A 248 -4.83 7.60 -19.77
N MET A 249 -3.72 7.07 -20.31
CA MET A 249 -3.40 5.65 -20.21
C MET A 249 -3.20 5.21 -18.76
N ILE A 250 -2.44 5.98 -17.98
CA ILE A 250 -2.21 5.75 -16.54
C ILE A 250 -3.54 5.67 -15.79
N LYS A 251 -4.45 6.64 -16.00
CA LYS A 251 -5.78 6.63 -15.39
C LYS A 251 -6.56 5.37 -15.76
N SER A 252 -6.51 4.97 -17.04
CA SER A 252 -7.20 3.78 -17.51
C SER A 252 -6.67 2.50 -16.86
N ILE A 253 -5.35 2.33 -16.81
CA ILE A 253 -4.71 1.16 -16.18
C ILE A 253 -5.02 1.11 -14.68
N ASN A 254 -4.89 2.24 -13.97
CA ASN A 254 -5.15 2.31 -12.53
C ASN A 254 -6.61 1.98 -12.17
N ASN A 255 -7.58 2.23 -13.06
CA ASN A 255 -8.97 1.82 -12.84
C ASN A 255 -9.15 0.30 -12.68
N PHE A 256 -8.26 -0.49 -13.23
CA PHE A 256 -8.26 -1.95 -13.07
C PHE A 256 -7.32 -2.38 -11.94
N GLU A 257 -6.09 -1.90 -11.92
CA GLU A 257 -5.05 -2.40 -11.03
C GLU A 257 -5.34 -2.07 -9.57
N LEU A 258 -5.90 -0.89 -9.28
CA LEU A 258 -6.24 -0.49 -7.92
C LEU A 258 -7.41 -1.27 -7.29
N ARG A 259 -8.18 -2.01 -8.07
CA ARG A 259 -9.26 -2.88 -7.54
C ARG A 259 -8.71 -4.05 -6.73
N GLU A 260 -7.46 -4.45 -6.98
CA GLU A 260 -6.78 -5.54 -6.28
C GLU A 260 -6.09 -5.09 -4.99
N ALA A 261 -6.11 -3.79 -4.68
CA ALA A 261 -5.59 -3.25 -3.43
C ALA A 261 -6.64 -3.32 -2.32
N ASP A 262 -6.20 -3.66 -1.09
CA ASP A 262 -7.08 -3.66 0.09
C ASP A 262 -7.34 -2.25 0.61
N LEU A 263 -6.36 -1.36 0.43
CA LEU A 263 -6.44 0.04 0.80
C LEU A 263 -5.79 0.91 -0.28
N VAL A 264 -6.52 1.92 -0.77
CA VAL A 264 -6.01 2.89 -1.74
C VAL A 264 -5.91 4.26 -1.10
N VAL A 265 -4.68 4.73 -0.91
CA VAL A 265 -4.37 6.06 -0.38
C VAL A 265 -4.23 7.04 -1.55
N ARG A 266 -5.07 8.07 -1.59
CA ARG A 266 -5.03 9.13 -2.62
C ARG A 266 -4.78 10.48 -1.97
N PRO A 267 -3.51 10.94 -1.90
CA PRO A 267 -3.18 12.28 -1.43
C PRO A 267 -3.85 13.37 -2.28
N ALA A 268 -4.33 14.43 -1.66
CA ALA A 268 -4.96 15.57 -2.35
C ALA A 268 -3.88 16.45 -3.00
N LEU A 269 -3.50 16.12 -4.24
CA LEU A 269 -2.42 16.76 -4.99
C LEU A 269 -2.94 17.64 -6.14
N ALA A 270 -4.19 18.12 -6.05
CA ALA A 270 -4.71 19.08 -7.01
C ALA A 270 -3.85 20.36 -7.05
N GLY A 271 -3.49 20.80 -8.28
CA GLY A 271 -2.62 21.96 -8.49
C GLY A 271 -1.13 21.72 -8.17
N VAL A 272 -0.70 20.47 -7.95
CA VAL A 272 0.72 20.10 -7.90
C VAL A 272 1.11 19.53 -9.26
N ALA A 273 1.91 20.29 -10.02
CA ALA A 273 2.45 19.82 -11.29
C ALA A 273 3.49 18.71 -11.08
N SER A 274 3.63 17.83 -12.07
CA SER A 274 4.62 16.74 -12.03
C SER A 274 6.08 17.24 -11.98
N SER A 275 6.34 18.48 -12.41
CA SER A 275 7.66 19.14 -12.35
C SER A 275 7.83 20.07 -11.14
N ASP A 276 6.83 20.19 -10.26
CA ASP A 276 6.90 21.14 -9.15
C ASP A 276 7.59 20.56 -7.91
N PHE A 277 8.92 20.60 -7.92
CA PHE A 277 9.74 20.21 -6.76
C PHE A 277 9.61 21.15 -5.57
N SER A 278 9.10 22.38 -5.77
CA SER A 278 8.88 23.34 -4.67
C SER A 278 7.71 22.92 -3.79
N ALA A 279 6.73 22.18 -4.33
CA ALA A 279 5.56 21.68 -3.61
C ALA A 279 5.85 20.49 -2.67
N ARG A 280 7.14 20.15 -2.42
CA ARG A 280 7.53 18.96 -1.64
C ARG A 280 6.86 18.89 -0.26
N ARG A 281 6.89 19.98 0.51
CA ARG A 281 6.27 20.04 1.85
C ARG A 281 4.75 19.82 1.76
N ARG A 282 4.08 20.52 0.86
CA ARG A 282 2.64 20.39 0.62
C ARG A 282 2.28 18.95 0.23
N SER A 283 3.09 18.30 -0.61
CA SER A 283 2.88 16.92 -1.01
C SER A 283 3.06 15.94 0.14
N ILE A 284 4.09 16.11 0.98
CA ILE A 284 4.30 15.29 2.18
C ILE A 284 3.08 15.42 3.12
N GLU A 285 2.62 16.64 3.38
CA GLU A 285 1.45 16.91 4.23
C GLU A 285 0.18 16.28 3.66
N ALA A 286 -0.02 16.35 2.34
CA ALA A 286 -1.15 15.69 1.67
C ALA A 286 -1.10 14.15 1.83
N GLY A 287 0.09 13.57 1.73
CA GLY A 287 0.31 12.14 1.98
C GLY A 287 -0.02 11.75 3.42
N ARG A 288 0.43 12.53 4.39
CA ARG A 288 0.11 12.34 5.81
C ARG A 288 -1.40 12.39 6.06
N ALA A 289 -2.06 13.45 5.57
CA ALA A 289 -3.50 13.63 5.76
C ALA A 289 -4.31 12.46 5.17
N ALA A 290 -3.96 12.03 3.95
CA ALA A 290 -4.65 10.91 3.29
C ALA A 290 -4.47 9.59 4.05
N MET A 291 -3.27 9.31 4.57
CA MET A 291 -3.02 8.07 5.32
C MET A 291 -3.68 8.11 6.71
N LEU A 292 -3.64 9.24 7.41
CA LEU A 292 -4.31 9.42 8.70
C LEU A 292 -5.82 9.17 8.59
N ALA A 293 -6.46 9.66 7.53
CA ALA A 293 -7.88 9.45 7.29
C ALA A 293 -8.24 7.95 7.10
N LEU A 294 -7.32 7.16 6.54
CA LEU A 294 -7.52 5.73 6.28
C LEU A 294 -6.97 4.81 7.37
N LEU A 295 -6.26 5.36 8.35
CA LEU A 295 -5.64 4.56 9.42
C LEU A 295 -6.63 3.71 10.22
N PRO A 296 -7.86 4.19 10.57
CA PRO A 296 -8.85 3.34 11.24
C PRO A 296 -9.26 2.13 10.39
N GLN A 297 -9.47 2.33 9.08
CA GLN A 297 -9.81 1.24 8.14
C GLN A 297 -8.66 0.22 8.04
N LEU A 298 -7.41 0.69 7.97
CA LEU A 298 -6.25 -0.19 7.93
C LEU A 298 -6.14 -1.04 9.20
N LYS A 299 -6.31 -0.42 10.39
CA LYS A 299 -6.29 -1.15 11.66
C LYS A 299 -7.38 -2.23 11.73
N LEU A 300 -8.58 -1.94 11.22
CA LEU A 300 -9.65 -2.93 11.12
C LEU A 300 -9.27 -4.08 10.15
N ALA A 301 -8.64 -3.78 9.02
CA ALA A 301 -8.21 -4.79 8.07
C ALA A 301 -7.11 -5.71 8.64
N LEU A 302 -6.19 -5.16 9.44
CA LEU A 302 -5.12 -5.91 10.12
C LEU A 302 -5.65 -6.83 11.24
N ASN A 303 -6.77 -6.48 11.87
CA ASN A 303 -7.38 -7.23 12.97
C ASN A 303 -8.52 -8.16 12.51
N LYS A 304 -8.77 -8.28 11.21
CA LYS A 304 -9.78 -9.24 10.70
C LYS A 304 -9.34 -10.66 11.01
N PRO A 305 -10.27 -11.47 11.59
CA PRO A 305 -10.01 -12.85 12.00
C PRO A 305 -9.69 -13.77 10.81
#